data_a1a0a90cfe63892365f6e5ade4f4e4c0
#
_entry.id   a1a0a90cfe63892365f6e5ade4f4e4c0
#
_cell.length_a   1.000
_cell.length_b   1.000
_cell.length_c   1.000
_cell.angle_alpha   90.00
_cell.angle_beta   90.00
_cell.angle_gamma   90.00
#
_symmetry.space_group_name_H-M   'P 1'
#
loop_
_entity.id
_entity.type
_entity.pdbx_description
1 polymer ?
#
loop_
_entity_poly.entity_id
_entity_poly.type
_entity_poly.pdbx_seq_one_letter_code
_entity_poly.pdbx_strand_id
1 'polypeptide(L)'
;MSVHRFGSVEVPVLGEWDTVVVGGGTAGASAAISAARDGNRVLVVEKASSLGGTPTHALVTPMMDSRVPHGHNLREIERRLNALGVTTREDGDLMGYIWFTPETFAEVCEDMLLEAGGQVLYDATLVAADVCEERIQAIEVMTVEGPRAVLASQFVDATGDAVLSRMAGVPCVAGDDDGNNQMCSLRFEMGGIDVEKYRQYCLSLGDEFSPLKQGYFWESAMVAGKGFKLEPLFRKGVEEGALKEDDLVYYQCFSLPGEPGCMAFNCPHLPALRSNTSAFARSEALSDGRRRVRRLVTFLTRHMPGFEGAFLIREAGMLGVRESWRIRGSYVLDVDDYVRRARFDDA
;
A
#
# COMPACT_ATOMS: atom_id res chain seq x y z
N MET A 1 -12.00 -35.79 -8.25
CA MET A 1 -11.37 -34.47 -8.32
C MET A 1 -10.34 -34.53 -9.42
N SER A 2 -10.34 -33.58 -10.36
CA SER A 2 -9.27 -33.44 -11.34
C SER A 2 -7.98 -33.04 -10.66
N VAL A 3 -6.83 -33.44 -11.19
CA VAL A 3 -5.50 -33.10 -10.69
C VAL A 3 -4.68 -32.47 -11.79
N HIS A 4 -3.77 -31.57 -11.41
CA HIS A 4 -2.74 -31.00 -12.27
C HIS A 4 -1.35 -31.41 -11.74
N ARG A 5 -0.38 -31.54 -12.62
CA ARG A 5 0.98 -31.97 -12.23
C ARG A 5 1.95 -30.80 -12.24
N PHE A 6 2.60 -30.58 -11.11
CA PHE A 6 3.77 -29.72 -10.98
C PHE A 6 5.00 -30.61 -10.86
N GLY A 7 5.70 -30.83 -11.99
CA GLY A 7 6.76 -31.83 -12.04
C GLY A 7 6.22 -33.23 -11.73
N SER A 8 6.68 -33.84 -10.63
CA SER A 8 6.23 -35.18 -10.20
C SER A 8 5.06 -35.16 -9.20
N VAL A 9 4.60 -33.98 -8.76
CA VAL A 9 3.56 -33.85 -7.74
C VAL A 9 2.21 -33.62 -8.41
N GLU A 10 1.21 -34.38 -7.99
CA GLU A 10 -0.19 -34.20 -8.40
C GLU A 10 -0.90 -33.31 -7.37
N VAL A 11 -1.50 -32.20 -7.84
CA VAL A 11 -2.22 -31.23 -7.02
C VAL A 11 -3.68 -31.16 -7.46
N PRO A 12 -4.66 -31.26 -6.53
CA PRO A 12 -6.06 -31.15 -6.88
C PRO A 12 -6.39 -29.80 -7.54
N VAL A 13 -7.13 -29.82 -8.64
CA VAL A 13 -7.55 -28.61 -9.34
C VAL A 13 -8.73 -27.98 -8.60
N LEU A 14 -8.58 -26.71 -8.25
CA LEU A 14 -9.63 -25.88 -7.66
C LEU A 14 -10.66 -25.47 -8.71
N GLY A 15 -10.20 -25.05 -9.88
CA GLY A 15 -11.04 -24.62 -11.00
C GLY A 15 -10.22 -24.05 -12.16
N GLU A 16 -10.95 -23.53 -13.14
CA GLU A 16 -10.41 -22.93 -14.35
C GLU A 16 -11.12 -21.61 -14.63
N TRP A 17 -10.36 -20.59 -15.02
CA TRP A 17 -10.82 -19.23 -15.32
C TRP A 17 -10.26 -18.75 -16.67
N ASP A 18 -10.82 -17.66 -17.18
CA ASP A 18 -10.28 -17.02 -18.37
C ASP A 18 -9.03 -16.21 -17.99
N THR A 19 -9.12 -15.50 -16.86
CA THR A 19 -8.02 -14.68 -16.31
C THR A 19 -7.85 -14.92 -14.81
N VAL A 20 -6.61 -15.18 -14.39
CA VAL A 20 -6.24 -15.24 -12.97
C VAL A 20 -5.27 -14.09 -12.65
N VAL A 21 -5.63 -13.26 -11.68
CA VAL A 21 -4.82 -12.16 -11.17
C VAL A 21 -4.20 -12.59 -9.85
N VAL A 22 -2.88 -12.64 -9.78
CA VAL A 22 -2.14 -13.03 -8.57
C VAL A 22 -1.70 -11.77 -7.84
N GLY A 23 -2.31 -11.54 -6.68
CA GLY A 23 -2.18 -10.35 -5.87
C GLY A 23 -3.34 -9.37 -6.07
N GLY A 24 -4.09 -9.12 -4.99
CA GLY A 24 -5.26 -8.22 -4.96
C GLY A 24 -4.93 -6.79 -4.52
N GLY A 25 -3.68 -6.34 -4.72
CA GLY A 25 -3.28 -4.95 -4.48
C GLY A 25 -3.96 -3.97 -5.44
N THR A 26 -3.59 -2.68 -5.38
CA THR A 26 -4.19 -1.64 -6.24
C THR A 26 -4.17 -1.99 -7.72
N ALA A 27 -3.04 -2.50 -8.21
CA ALA A 27 -2.90 -2.92 -9.61
C ALA A 27 -3.76 -4.15 -9.92
N GLY A 28 -3.72 -5.17 -9.05
CA GLY A 28 -4.47 -6.40 -9.26
C GLY A 28 -5.97 -6.22 -9.16
N ALA A 29 -6.47 -5.48 -8.19
CA ALA A 29 -7.88 -5.14 -8.09
C ALA A 29 -8.37 -4.41 -9.36
N SER A 30 -7.62 -3.41 -9.83
CA SER A 30 -7.97 -2.68 -11.06
C SER A 30 -7.95 -3.55 -12.30
N ALA A 31 -6.92 -4.42 -12.44
CA ALA A 31 -6.83 -5.36 -13.57
C ALA A 31 -7.98 -6.36 -13.57
N ALA A 32 -8.30 -6.93 -12.39
CA ALA A 32 -9.38 -7.89 -12.23
C ALA A 32 -10.76 -7.27 -12.53
N ILE A 33 -11.03 -6.06 -12.01
CA ILE A 33 -12.28 -5.32 -12.28
C ILE A 33 -12.43 -5.08 -13.79
N SER A 34 -11.37 -4.62 -14.47
CA SER A 34 -11.41 -4.38 -15.91
C SER A 34 -11.66 -5.67 -16.67
N ALA A 35 -10.92 -6.73 -16.41
CA ALA A 35 -11.10 -8.03 -17.08
C ALA A 35 -12.49 -8.62 -16.86
N ALA A 36 -13.05 -8.50 -15.64
CA ALA A 36 -14.40 -8.97 -15.35
C ALA A 36 -15.47 -8.15 -16.09
N ARG A 37 -15.31 -6.84 -16.20
CA ARG A 37 -16.21 -5.96 -16.98
C ARG A 37 -16.16 -6.24 -18.48
N ASP A 38 -15.04 -6.77 -18.97
CA ASP A 38 -14.91 -7.23 -20.36
C ASP A 38 -15.52 -8.62 -20.59
N GLY A 39 -16.17 -9.20 -19.58
CA GLY A 39 -16.89 -10.48 -19.66
C GLY A 39 -16.05 -11.72 -19.40
N ASN A 40 -14.81 -11.59 -18.93
CA ASN A 40 -13.99 -12.72 -18.54
C ASN A 40 -14.45 -13.31 -17.21
N ARG A 41 -14.31 -14.63 -17.04
CA ARG A 41 -14.35 -15.28 -15.73
C ARG A 41 -13.03 -15.02 -15.03
N VAL A 42 -13.07 -14.18 -13.99
CA VAL A 42 -11.86 -13.70 -13.30
C VAL A 42 -11.78 -14.28 -11.90
N LEU A 43 -10.58 -14.73 -11.51
CA LEU A 43 -10.21 -15.03 -10.13
C LEU A 43 -9.06 -14.14 -9.70
N VAL A 44 -9.20 -13.48 -8.56
CA VAL A 44 -8.08 -12.87 -7.83
C VAL A 44 -7.59 -13.85 -6.76
N VAL A 45 -6.30 -14.14 -6.74
CA VAL A 45 -5.63 -14.90 -5.68
C VAL A 45 -4.90 -13.90 -4.78
N GLU A 46 -5.35 -13.77 -3.54
CA GLU A 46 -4.79 -12.81 -2.57
C GLU A 46 -4.35 -13.53 -1.28
N LYS A 47 -3.11 -13.26 -0.85
CA LYS A 47 -2.55 -13.86 0.38
C LYS A 47 -3.07 -13.24 1.68
N ALA A 48 -3.64 -12.05 1.58
CA ALA A 48 -4.27 -11.36 2.70
C ALA A 48 -5.79 -11.61 2.72
N SER A 49 -6.47 -11.01 3.70
CA SER A 49 -7.91 -11.16 3.91
C SER A 49 -8.74 -10.03 3.30
N SER A 50 -8.13 -9.12 2.54
CA SER A 50 -8.84 -8.05 1.82
C SER A 50 -8.07 -7.57 0.60
N LEU A 51 -8.76 -6.94 -0.33
CA LEU A 51 -8.17 -6.25 -1.47
C LEU A 51 -7.53 -4.92 -1.07
N GLY A 52 -6.81 -4.30 -2.00
CA GLY A 52 -6.22 -2.97 -1.86
C GLY A 52 -4.71 -2.95 -1.64
N GLY A 53 -4.14 -4.00 -1.04
CA GLY A 53 -2.68 -4.10 -0.86
C GLY A 53 -2.08 -3.02 0.04
N THR A 54 -1.19 -2.15 -0.47
CA THR A 54 -0.54 -1.10 0.35
C THR A 54 -1.51 -0.09 0.95
N PRO A 55 -2.56 0.42 0.28
CA PRO A 55 -3.60 1.23 0.89
C PRO A 55 -4.23 0.63 2.14
N THR A 56 -4.46 -0.67 2.13
CA THR A 56 -5.15 -1.39 3.21
C THR A 56 -4.20 -1.95 4.25
N HIS A 57 -3.25 -2.78 3.85
CA HIS A 57 -2.40 -3.53 4.78
C HIS A 57 -1.17 -2.76 5.27
N ALA A 58 -0.65 -1.82 4.46
CA ALA A 58 0.44 -0.93 4.88
C ALA A 58 -0.04 0.46 5.30
N LEU A 59 -1.35 0.70 5.38
CA LEU A 59 -2.00 1.96 5.78
C LEU A 59 -1.52 3.16 4.94
N VAL A 60 -1.31 2.96 3.64
CA VAL A 60 -0.92 4.02 2.69
C VAL A 60 -2.19 4.68 2.16
N THR A 61 -2.82 5.46 3.00
CA THR A 61 -4.15 6.04 2.77
C THR A 61 -4.19 7.29 1.89
N PRO A 62 -3.12 8.07 1.67
CA PRO A 62 -3.18 9.13 0.68
C PRO A 62 -3.03 8.58 -0.74
N MET A 63 -3.96 8.92 -1.60
CA MET A 63 -3.82 8.80 -3.04
C MET A 63 -3.18 10.08 -3.57
N MET A 64 -1.99 9.93 -4.14
CA MET A 64 -1.16 11.06 -4.53
C MET A 64 -1.66 11.67 -5.85
N ASP A 65 -1.36 12.95 -6.02
CA ASP A 65 -1.62 13.67 -7.25
C ASP A 65 -0.91 13.04 -8.46
N SER A 66 -1.52 13.12 -9.62
CA SER A 66 -0.98 12.57 -10.86
C SER A 66 -0.98 13.60 -11.98
N ARG A 67 0.06 13.59 -12.81
CA ARG A 67 0.12 14.38 -14.04
C ARG A 67 -0.72 13.78 -15.17
N VAL A 68 -1.15 12.54 -15.03
CA VAL A 68 -1.98 11.84 -16.01
C VAL A 68 -3.39 11.73 -15.44
N PRO A 69 -4.45 11.95 -16.25
CA PRO A 69 -5.80 11.74 -15.78
C PRO A 69 -6.00 10.34 -15.24
N HIS A 70 -6.72 10.23 -14.14
CA HIS A 70 -7.05 8.95 -13.55
C HIS A 70 -7.86 8.07 -14.50
N GLY A 71 -7.56 6.78 -14.54
CA GLY A 71 -8.29 5.78 -15.32
C GLY A 71 -9.72 5.57 -14.80
N HIS A 72 -10.51 4.81 -15.56
CA HIS A 72 -11.93 4.60 -15.27
C HIS A 72 -12.17 4.02 -13.86
N ASN A 73 -11.47 2.97 -13.50
CA ASN A 73 -11.64 2.30 -12.19
C ASN A 73 -11.30 3.24 -11.03
N LEU A 74 -10.20 4.00 -11.15
CA LEU A 74 -9.79 4.91 -10.08
C LEU A 74 -10.80 6.03 -9.87
N ARG A 75 -11.35 6.61 -10.95
CA ARG A 75 -12.41 7.61 -10.85
C ARG A 75 -13.68 7.06 -10.19
N GLU A 76 -14.00 5.79 -10.45
CA GLU A 76 -15.14 5.16 -9.80
C GLU A 76 -14.88 4.91 -8.32
N ILE A 77 -13.69 4.45 -7.95
CA ILE A 77 -13.27 4.31 -6.54
C ILE A 77 -13.42 5.67 -5.83
N GLU A 78 -12.87 6.73 -6.40
CA GLU A 78 -12.99 8.09 -5.85
C GLU A 78 -14.46 8.51 -5.66
N ARG A 79 -15.29 8.30 -6.66
CA ARG A 79 -16.72 8.62 -6.59
C ARG A 79 -17.43 7.84 -5.47
N ARG A 80 -17.13 6.55 -5.30
CA ARG A 80 -17.73 5.71 -4.24
C ARG A 80 -17.26 6.15 -2.86
N LEU A 81 -15.96 6.43 -2.68
CA LEU A 81 -15.41 6.94 -1.43
C LEU A 81 -16.04 8.30 -1.06
N ASN A 82 -16.20 9.22 -2.03
CA ASN A 82 -16.89 10.49 -1.82
C ASN A 82 -18.35 10.30 -1.40
N ALA A 83 -19.08 9.41 -2.05
CA ALA A 83 -20.47 9.11 -1.70
C ALA A 83 -20.64 8.57 -0.26
N LEU A 84 -19.63 7.90 0.25
CA LEU A 84 -19.57 7.40 1.64
C LEU A 84 -19.09 8.46 2.64
N GLY A 85 -18.64 9.63 2.19
CA GLY A 85 -18.13 10.70 3.06
C GLY A 85 -16.81 10.36 3.76
N VAL A 86 -16.05 9.40 3.23
CA VAL A 86 -14.80 8.92 3.82
C VAL A 86 -13.56 9.33 3.04
N THR A 87 -13.63 10.48 2.39
CA THR A 87 -12.54 11.08 1.62
C THR A 87 -12.45 12.58 1.86
N THR A 88 -11.30 13.17 1.58
CA THR A 88 -11.09 14.62 1.68
C THR A 88 -11.35 15.36 0.36
N ARG A 89 -11.85 14.70 -0.66
CA ARG A 89 -12.04 15.28 -1.97
C ARG A 89 -13.44 15.86 -2.15
N GLU A 90 -13.54 17.01 -2.81
CA GLU A 90 -14.79 17.57 -3.29
C GLU A 90 -15.12 17.05 -4.71
N ASP A 91 -16.42 16.92 -5.02
CA ASP A 91 -16.87 16.52 -6.35
C ASP A 91 -16.37 17.50 -7.42
N GLY A 92 -15.76 16.95 -8.47
CA GLY A 92 -15.29 17.72 -9.63
C GLY A 92 -13.78 18.02 -9.65
N ASP A 93 -13.06 17.81 -8.58
CA ASP A 93 -11.61 17.88 -8.60
C ASP A 93 -11.02 16.55 -9.09
N LEU A 94 -10.55 16.48 -10.31
CA LEU A 94 -10.04 15.27 -10.97
C LEU A 94 -8.56 15.04 -10.75
N MET A 95 -7.85 16.00 -10.16
CA MET A 95 -6.41 15.94 -9.94
C MET A 95 -6.10 16.58 -8.59
N GLY A 96 -5.64 15.81 -7.65
CA GLY A 96 -5.28 16.28 -6.31
C GLY A 96 -5.17 15.13 -5.33
N TYR A 97 -4.58 15.44 -4.18
CA TYR A 97 -4.48 14.46 -3.11
C TYR A 97 -5.86 14.17 -2.53
N ILE A 98 -6.14 12.89 -2.35
CA ILE A 98 -7.26 12.44 -1.53
C ILE A 98 -6.76 11.56 -0.40
N TRP A 99 -7.38 11.67 0.76
CA TRP A 99 -7.18 10.77 1.89
C TRP A 99 -8.45 9.98 2.10
N PHE A 100 -8.30 8.73 2.48
CA PHE A 100 -9.40 7.78 2.68
C PHE A 100 -9.07 6.83 3.85
N THR A 101 -10.06 6.06 4.29
CA THR A 101 -9.84 5.00 5.29
C THR A 101 -9.48 3.68 4.61
N PRO A 102 -8.57 2.88 5.18
CA PRO A 102 -8.10 1.63 4.56
C PRO A 102 -9.24 0.64 4.31
N GLU A 103 -10.13 0.47 5.29
CA GLU A 103 -11.23 -0.48 5.24
C GLU A 103 -12.19 -0.16 4.12
N THR A 104 -12.61 1.10 4.02
CA THR A 104 -13.56 1.52 2.99
C THR A 104 -12.95 1.41 1.59
N PHE A 105 -11.65 1.64 1.45
CA PHE A 105 -10.96 1.40 0.18
C PHE A 105 -10.99 -0.09 -0.22
N ALA A 106 -10.75 -0.99 0.73
CA ALA A 106 -10.81 -2.43 0.50
C ALA A 106 -12.21 -2.88 0.08
N GLU A 107 -13.23 -2.43 0.82
CA GLU A 107 -14.65 -2.70 0.55
C GLU A 107 -15.06 -2.23 -0.85
N VAL A 108 -14.74 -1.00 -1.21
CA VAL A 108 -15.04 -0.46 -2.55
C VAL A 108 -14.38 -1.28 -3.66
N CYS A 109 -13.12 -1.70 -3.48
CA CYS A 109 -12.45 -2.54 -4.47
C CYS A 109 -13.12 -3.92 -4.62
N GLU A 110 -13.51 -4.54 -3.50
CA GLU A 110 -14.18 -5.83 -3.49
C GLU A 110 -15.57 -5.74 -4.12
N ASP A 111 -16.38 -4.77 -3.72
CA ASP A 111 -17.70 -4.54 -4.30
C ASP A 111 -17.64 -4.35 -5.81
N MET A 112 -16.72 -3.52 -6.30
CA MET A 112 -16.55 -3.30 -7.74
C MET A 112 -16.17 -4.57 -8.49
N LEU A 113 -15.35 -5.45 -7.90
CA LEU A 113 -14.98 -6.72 -8.50
C LEU A 113 -16.16 -7.71 -8.52
N LEU A 114 -16.86 -7.85 -7.40
CA LEU A 114 -18.01 -8.77 -7.27
C LEU A 114 -19.19 -8.33 -8.14
N GLU A 115 -19.48 -7.04 -8.20
CA GLU A 115 -20.50 -6.45 -9.11
C GLU A 115 -20.17 -6.71 -10.59
N ALA A 116 -18.88 -6.75 -10.95
CA ALA A 116 -18.44 -7.10 -12.29
C ALA A 116 -18.48 -8.62 -12.57
N GLY A 117 -18.83 -9.46 -11.57
CA GLY A 117 -18.88 -10.92 -11.69
C GLY A 117 -17.54 -11.62 -11.45
N GLY A 118 -16.51 -10.91 -10.97
CA GLY A 118 -15.25 -11.50 -10.58
C GLY A 118 -15.33 -12.26 -9.25
N GLN A 119 -14.30 -13.04 -8.95
CA GLN A 119 -14.18 -13.85 -7.73
C GLN A 119 -12.86 -13.55 -7.03
N VAL A 120 -12.83 -13.72 -5.71
CA VAL A 120 -11.61 -13.62 -4.90
C VAL A 120 -11.40 -14.90 -4.13
N LEU A 121 -10.16 -15.37 -4.10
CA LEU A 121 -9.65 -16.40 -3.21
C LEU A 121 -8.69 -15.74 -2.22
N TYR A 122 -9.17 -15.46 -1.02
CA TYR A 122 -8.37 -14.89 0.08
C TYR A 122 -7.58 -15.98 0.80
N ASP A 123 -6.63 -15.56 1.62
CA ASP A 123 -5.74 -16.45 2.40
C ASP A 123 -5.06 -17.51 1.54
N ALA A 124 -4.77 -17.16 0.29
CA ALA A 124 -4.19 -18.05 -0.71
C ALA A 124 -2.83 -17.53 -1.19
N THR A 125 -1.79 -18.30 -0.92
CA THR A 125 -0.41 -17.92 -1.26
C THR A 125 0.07 -18.68 -2.48
N LEU A 126 0.56 -17.95 -3.49
CA LEU A 126 1.22 -18.54 -4.66
C LEU A 126 2.47 -19.33 -4.22
N VAL A 127 2.58 -20.57 -4.65
CA VAL A 127 3.66 -21.51 -4.30
C VAL A 127 4.51 -21.88 -5.50
N ALA A 128 3.87 -22.17 -6.65
CA ALA A 128 4.57 -22.58 -7.86
C ALA A 128 3.81 -22.12 -9.12
N ALA A 129 4.50 -22.09 -10.24
CA ALA A 129 3.92 -21.95 -11.57
C ALA A 129 4.37 -23.10 -12.45
N ASP A 130 3.44 -23.69 -13.20
CA ASP A 130 3.74 -24.65 -14.25
C ASP A 130 3.84 -23.90 -15.57
N VAL A 131 5.03 -23.93 -16.18
CA VAL A 131 5.36 -23.20 -17.39
C VAL A 131 5.73 -24.16 -18.49
N CYS A 132 5.05 -24.08 -19.60
CA CYS A 132 5.32 -24.86 -20.80
C CYS A 132 5.36 -23.94 -22.02
N GLU A 133 6.39 -24.04 -22.84
CA GLU A 133 6.56 -23.23 -24.07
C GLU A 133 6.35 -21.72 -23.83
N GLU A 134 7.01 -21.20 -22.78
CA GLU A 134 6.94 -19.78 -22.36
C GLU A 134 5.53 -19.30 -21.93
N ARG A 135 4.62 -20.24 -21.66
CA ARG A 135 3.28 -19.93 -21.16
C ARG A 135 3.03 -20.59 -19.82
N ILE A 136 2.42 -19.84 -18.91
CA ILE A 136 1.93 -20.39 -17.64
C ILE A 136 0.67 -21.19 -17.94
N GLN A 137 0.68 -22.48 -17.59
CA GLN A 137 -0.47 -23.40 -17.75
C GLN A 137 -1.35 -23.44 -16.51
N ALA A 138 -0.70 -23.36 -15.34
CA ALA A 138 -1.35 -23.39 -14.04
C ALA A 138 -0.47 -22.73 -12.98
N ILE A 139 -1.09 -22.35 -11.89
CA ILE A 139 -0.38 -21.96 -10.66
C ILE A 139 -0.80 -22.90 -9.52
N GLU A 140 0.13 -23.17 -8.61
CA GLU A 140 -0.15 -23.82 -7.34
C GLU A 140 -0.30 -22.76 -6.26
N VAL A 141 -1.38 -22.85 -5.49
CA VAL A 141 -1.65 -21.98 -4.36
C VAL A 141 -1.83 -22.80 -3.09
N MET A 142 -1.28 -22.33 -1.98
CA MET A 142 -1.53 -22.89 -0.66
C MET A 142 -2.78 -22.24 -0.08
N THR A 143 -3.74 -23.05 0.31
CA THR A 143 -5.01 -22.65 0.93
C THR A 143 -5.19 -23.36 2.27
N VAL A 144 -6.25 -23.02 3.01
CA VAL A 144 -6.64 -23.72 4.24
C VAL A 144 -6.90 -25.23 4.02
N GLU A 145 -7.28 -25.62 2.80
CA GLU A 145 -7.50 -27.02 2.41
C GLU A 145 -6.20 -27.72 1.94
N GLY A 146 -5.07 -27.04 1.98
CA GLY A 146 -3.79 -27.49 1.43
C GLY A 146 -3.54 -26.97 0.01
N PRO A 147 -2.58 -27.57 -0.73
CA PRO A 147 -2.23 -27.12 -2.08
C PRO A 147 -3.38 -27.34 -3.06
N ARG A 148 -3.60 -26.37 -3.94
CA ARG A 148 -4.59 -26.38 -5.00
C ARG A 148 -3.99 -25.85 -6.29
N ALA A 149 -4.32 -26.47 -7.41
CA ALA A 149 -3.99 -25.98 -8.74
C ALA A 149 -5.10 -25.07 -9.26
N VAL A 150 -4.71 -23.92 -9.79
CA VAL A 150 -5.61 -22.96 -10.46
C VAL A 150 -5.18 -22.84 -11.92
N LEU A 151 -6.12 -23.10 -12.83
CA LEU A 151 -5.89 -23.06 -14.26
C LEU A 151 -6.48 -21.79 -14.86
N ALA A 152 -5.80 -21.23 -15.87
CA ALA A 152 -6.36 -20.11 -16.64
C ALA A 152 -5.74 -20.01 -18.03
N SER A 153 -6.44 -19.31 -18.92
CA SER A 153 -5.93 -18.94 -20.22
C SER A 153 -4.90 -17.79 -20.12
N GLN A 154 -5.07 -16.89 -19.15
CA GLN A 154 -4.22 -15.73 -18.90
C GLN A 154 -3.91 -15.57 -17.42
N PHE A 155 -2.68 -15.15 -17.13
CA PHE A 155 -2.24 -14.84 -15.78
C PHE A 155 -1.67 -13.43 -15.71
N VAL A 156 -2.05 -12.69 -14.68
CA VAL A 156 -1.55 -11.33 -14.38
C VAL A 156 -0.75 -11.38 -13.09
N ASP A 157 0.52 -11.00 -13.15
CA ASP A 157 1.35 -10.81 -11.94
C ASP A 157 1.12 -9.42 -11.35
N ALA A 158 0.35 -9.35 -10.28
CA ALA A 158 0.12 -8.15 -9.48
C ALA A 158 0.62 -8.32 -8.03
N THR A 159 1.59 -9.21 -7.82
CA THR A 159 2.12 -9.56 -6.47
C THR A 159 2.88 -8.42 -5.79
N GLY A 160 3.25 -7.36 -6.53
CA GLY A 160 4.06 -6.26 -6.04
C GLY A 160 5.57 -6.59 -5.92
N ASP A 161 5.91 -7.87 -5.95
CA ASP A 161 7.28 -8.39 -5.84
C ASP A 161 7.69 -9.21 -7.09
N ALA A 162 6.93 -9.14 -8.20
CA ALA A 162 7.12 -9.94 -9.42
C ALA A 162 7.27 -11.45 -9.14
N VAL A 163 6.49 -11.99 -8.19
CA VAL A 163 6.67 -13.37 -7.72
C VAL A 163 6.34 -14.37 -8.82
N LEU A 164 5.18 -14.21 -9.46
CA LEU A 164 4.74 -15.09 -10.55
C LEU A 164 5.67 -14.99 -11.75
N SER A 165 6.04 -13.78 -12.14
CA SER A 165 6.96 -13.51 -13.27
C SER A 165 8.31 -14.18 -13.06
N ARG A 166 8.86 -14.09 -11.84
CA ARG A 166 10.14 -14.76 -11.50
C ARG A 166 10.03 -16.28 -11.51
N MET A 167 8.91 -16.82 -11.02
CA MET A 167 8.64 -18.27 -11.10
C MET A 167 8.53 -18.73 -12.56
N ALA A 168 8.01 -17.87 -13.44
CA ALA A 168 7.93 -18.12 -14.87
C ALA A 168 9.25 -17.88 -15.62
N GLY A 169 10.34 -17.52 -14.94
CA GLY A 169 11.65 -17.31 -15.55
C GLY A 169 11.83 -15.94 -16.23
N VAL A 170 10.89 -15.00 -16.02
CA VAL A 170 11.00 -13.64 -16.58
C VAL A 170 12.16 -12.90 -15.91
N PRO A 171 13.06 -12.26 -16.67
CA PRO A 171 14.15 -11.47 -16.11
C PRO A 171 13.64 -10.33 -15.24
N CYS A 172 14.16 -10.23 -14.02
CA CYS A 172 13.80 -9.21 -13.05
C CYS A 172 15.05 -8.54 -12.47
N VAL A 173 14.90 -7.29 -12.04
CA VAL A 173 15.93 -6.48 -11.37
C VAL A 173 15.39 -5.94 -10.06
N ALA A 174 16.27 -5.56 -9.13
CA ALA A 174 15.92 -4.92 -7.86
C ALA A 174 16.99 -3.88 -7.50
N GLY A 175 16.58 -2.82 -6.78
CA GLY A 175 17.45 -1.71 -6.44
C GLY A 175 17.73 -0.76 -7.62
N ASP A 176 18.57 0.25 -7.36
CA ASP A 176 19.12 1.14 -8.38
C ASP A 176 20.38 0.52 -9.03
N ASP A 177 21.09 1.29 -9.85
CA ASP A 177 22.30 0.83 -10.54
C ASP A 177 23.44 0.44 -9.58
N ASP A 178 23.44 0.96 -8.38
CA ASP A 178 24.39 0.64 -7.31
C ASP A 178 23.86 -0.48 -6.39
N GLY A 179 22.67 -1.01 -6.64
CA GLY A 179 22.01 -2.05 -5.85
C GLY A 179 21.35 -1.51 -4.57
N ASN A 180 21.19 -0.19 -4.42
CA ASN A 180 20.55 0.39 -3.26
C ASN A 180 19.02 0.27 -3.37
N ASN A 181 18.37 0.03 -2.24
CA ASN A 181 16.93 -0.01 -2.13
C ASN A 181 16.40 1.27 -1.48
N GLN A 182 15.16 1.63 -1.77
CA GLN A 182 14.48 2.71 -1.10
C GLN A 182 14.16 2.34 0.36
N MET A 183 14.07 3.37 1.22
CA MET A 183 13.63 3.21 2.60
C MET A 183 12.22 2.61 2.67
N CYS A 184 12.01 1.76 3.65
CA CYS A 184 10.69 1.24 4.00
C CYS A 184 10.03 2.09 5.10
N SER A 185 8.77 1.82 5.39
CA SER A 185 8.06 2.44 6.51
C SER A 185 7.15 1.42 7.20
N LEU A 186 6.86 1.65 8.48
CA LEU A 186 5.79 0.95 9.18
C LEU A 186 4.81 1.99 9.71
N ARG A 187 3.69 2.15 9.02
CA ARG A 187 2.67 3.14 9.39
C ARG A 187 1.83 2.66 10.57
N PHE A 188 1.19 3.61 11.23
CA PHE A 188 0.27 3.33 12.34
C PHE A 188 -0.82 4.40 12.41
N GLU A 189 -1.83 4.16 13.23
CA GLU A 189 -2.93 5.07 13.49
C GLU A 189 -3.18 5.22 14.98
N MET A 190 -3.52 6.43 15.39
CA MET A 190 -3.87 6.77 16.76
C MET A 190 -5.23 7.43 16.82
N GLY A 191 -5.97 7.14 17.89
CA GLY A 191 -7.24 7.78 18.26
C GLY A 191 -7.15 8.57 19.55
N GLY A 192 -8.24 9.23 19.92
CA GLY A 192 -8.31 10.04 21.13
C GLY A 192 -7.51 11.33 21.08
N ILE A 193 -7.23 11.83 19.88
CA ILE A 193 -6.47 13.06 19.64
C ILE A 193 -7.45 14.24 19.61
N ASP A 194 -7.14 15.30 20.36
CA ASP A 194 -7.73 16.60 20.17
C ASP A 194 -7.04 17.30 18.98
N VAL A 195 -7.58 17.02 17.79
CA VAL A 195 -7.00 17.50 16.52
C VAL A 195 -6.97 19.03 16.47
N GLU A 196 -7.98 19.71 17.04
CA GLU A 196 -8.01 21.18 17.05
C GLU A 196 -6.95 21.78 17.98
N LYS A 197 -6.77 21.21 19.18
CA LYS A 197 -5.68 21.61 20.09
C LYS A 197 -4.32 21.41 19.44
N TYR A 198 -4.12 20.27 18.77
CA TYR A 198 -2.89 20.00 18.04
C TYR A 198 -2.67 21.01 16.90
N ARG A 199 -3.71 21.28 16.10
CA ARG A 199 -3.68 22.27 15.03
C ARG A 199 -3.30 23.65 15.55
N GLN A 200 -3.94 24.11 16.63
CA GLN A 200 -3.62 25.40 17.26
C GLN A 200 -2.18 25.47 17.75
N TYR A 201 -1.65 24.38 18.29
CA TYR A 201 -0.24 24.30 18.67
C TYR A 201 0.67 24.47 17.45
N CYS A 202 0.46 23.74 16.37
CA CYS A 202 1.26 23.88 15.15
C CYS A 202 1.21 25.32 14.58
N LEU A 203 0.02 25.92 14.54
CA LEU A 203 -0.16 27.30 14.08
C LEU A 203 0.56 28.30 15.00
N SER A 204 0.56 28.07 16.31
CA SER A 204 1.27 28.93 17.28
C SER A 204 2.80 28.91 17.08
N LEU A 205 3.33 27.85 16.49
CA LEU A 205 4.74 27.75 16.10
C LEU A 205 5.03 28.45 14.76
N GLY A 206 4.00 28.96 14.08
CA GLY A 206 4.10 29.52 12.73
C GLY A 206 4.26 28.43 11.65
N ASP A 207 3.65 27.29 11.85
CA ASP A 207 3.60 26.23 10.84
C ASP A 207 2.57 26.59 9.76
N GLU A 208 3.06 27.02 8.61
CA GLU A 208 2.26 27.33 7.42
C GLU A 208 2.28 26.20 6.40
N PHE A 209 3.07 25.15 6.64
CA PHE A 209 3.23 24.02 5.72
C PHE A 209 1.97 23.15 5.63
N SER A 210 1.23 23.05 6.72
CA SER A 210 0.12 22.10 6.89
C SER A 210 -1.20 22.83 7.13
N PRO A 211 -1.76 23.54 6.14
CA PRO A 211 -3.03 24.25 6.31
C PRO A 211 -4.19 23.28 6.52
N LEU A 212 -5.21 23.73 7.27
CA LEU A 212 -6.48 23.01 7.36
C LEU A 212 -7.09 22.88 5.97
N LYS A 213 -7.46 21.66 5.61
CA LYS A 213 -8.17 21.34 4.37
C LYS A 213 -9.54 20.79 4.74
N GLN A 214 -10.55 21.14 3.98
CA GLN A 214 -11.89 20.56 4.02
C GLN A 214 -12.41 20.22 5.43
N GLY A 215 -13.12 21.14 6.04
CA GLY A 215 -13.66 20.97 7.40
C GLY A 215 -12.55 20.91 8.46
N TYR A 216 -12.48 19.84 9.21
CA TYR A 216 -11.51 19.65 10.28
C TYR A 216 -10.27 18.84 9.89
N PHE A 217 -10.11 18.50 8.61
CA PHE A 217 -8.95 17.75 8.15
C PHE A 217 -7.67 18.56 8.41
N TRP A 218 -6.76 17.96 9.12
CA TRP A 218 -5.46 18.54 9.47
C TRP A 218 -4.32 17.60 9.08
N GLU A 219 -3.29 18.18 8.54
CA GLU A 219 -2.04 17.49 8.20
C GLU A 219 -0.88 18.27 8.78
N SER A 220 0.13 17.60 9.30
CA SER A 220 1.40 18.22 9.69
C SER A 220 2.57 17.30 9.39
N ALA A 221 3.74 17.88 9.25
CA ALA A 221 4.96 17.14 8.96
C ALA A 221 6.18 17.71 9.70
N MET A 222 7.22 16.89 9.85
CA MET A 222 8.53 17.27 10.31
C MET A 222 9.59 16.43 9.58
N VAL A 223 10.63 17.10 9.10
CA VAL A 223 11.84 16.48 8.54
C VAL A 223 13.02 17.22 9.16
N ALA A 224 13.87 16.51 9.85
CA ALA A 224 15.03 17.12 10.54
C ALA A 224 15.95 17.86 9.55
N GLY A 225 16.38 19.05 9.94
CA GLY A 225 17.28 19.88 9.13
C GLY A 225 16.61 20.59 7.94
N LYS A 226 15.28 20.54 7.82
CA LYS A 226 14.51 21.17 6.74
C LYS A 226 13.70 22.40 7.20
N GLY A 227 13.87 22.84 8.45
CA GLY A 227 13.22 24.06 8.98
C GLY A 227 11.77 23.87 9.40
N PHE A 228 11.30 22.66 9.56
CA PHE A 228 9.95 22.38 10.07
C PHE A 228 9.80 22.82 11.53
N LYS A 229 8.67 23.40 11.86
CA LYS A 229 8.41 24.04 13.16
C LYS A 229 8.31 23.07 14.34
N LEU A 230 7.98 21.81 14.08
CA LEU A 230 7.96 20.76 15.09
C LEU A 230 9.35 20.19 15.43
N GLU A 231 10.39 20.44 14.62
CA GLU A 231 11.73 19.88 14.82
C GLU A 231 12.30 20.13 16.21
N PRO A 232 12.21 21.34 16.82
CA PRO A 232 12.74 21.58 18.16
C PRO A 232 12.13 20.65 19.23
N LEU A 233 10.83 20.35 19.14
CA LEU A 233 10.17 19.43 20.07
C LEU A 233 10.73 18.00 19.92
N PHE A 234 10.93 17.53 18.71
CA PHE A 234 11.49 16.19 18.44
C PHE A 234 12.95 16.10 18.90
N ARG A 235 13.77 17.13 18.66
CA ARG A 235 15.17 17.18 19.14
C ARG A 235 15.23 17.13 20.67
N LYS A 236 14.37 17.88 21.34
CA LYS A 236 14.23 17.77 22.81
C LYS A 236 13.91 16.33 23.24
N GLY A 237 13.04 15.63 22.52
CA GLY A 237 12.75 14.22 22.76
C GLY A 237 13.99 13.32 22.65
N VAL A 238 14.93 13.63 21.74
CA VAL A 238 16.21 12.91 21.64
C VAL A 238 17.12 13.25 22.82
N GLU A 239 17.25 14.52 23.17
CA GLU A 239 18.07 14.99 24.32
C GLU A 239 17.61 14.34 25.64
N GLU A 240 16.30 14.16 25.82
CA GLU A 240 15.70 13.51 26.99
C GLU A 240 15.72 11.97 26.91
N GLY A 241 16.18 11.40 25.81
CA GLY A 241 16.25 9.94 25.60
C GLY A 241 14.88 9.29 25.30
N ALA A 242 13.85 10.08 25.07
CA ALA A 242 12.54 9.59 24.67
C ALA A 242 12.48 9.13 23.20
N LEU A 243 13.29 9.75 22.34
CA LEU A 243 13.49 9.42 20.94
C LEU A 243 14.96 9.13 20.65
N LYS A 244 15.23 8.65 19.44
CA LYS A 244 16.56 8.49 18.87
C LYS A 244 16.71 9.37 17.64
N GLU A 245 17.96 9.68 17.23
CA GLU A 245 18.24 10.49 16.03
C GLU A 245 17.55 9.94 14.77
N ASP A 246 17.50 8.64 14.63
CA ASP A 246 16.87 7.99 13.48
C ASP A 246 15.31 8.00 13.52
N ASP A 247 14.70 8.43 14.61
CA ASP A 247 13.27 8.74 14.68
C ASP A 247 12.93 10.12 14.08
N LEU A 248 13.95 10.99 13.87
CA LEU A 248 13.80 12.34 13.33
C LEU A 248 13.84 12.40 11.79
N VAL A 249 14.08 11.29 11.12
CA VAL A 249 14.20 11.24 9.65
C VAL A 249 12.95 11.80 8.98
N TYR A 250 11.79 11.39 9.46
CA TYR A 250 10.52 11.82 8.92
C TYR A 250 9.38 11.60 9.90
N TYR A 251 8.55 12.62 10.03
CA TYR A 251 7.24 12.55 10.71
C TYR A 251 6.21 13.24 9.83
N GLN A 252 5.08 12.60 9.64
CA GLN A 252 3.90 13.18 9.02
C GLN A 252 2.69 12.51 9.62
N CYS A 253 1.68 13.28 9.95
CA CYS A 253 0.38 12.76 10.34
C CYS A 253 -0.72 13.59 9.68
N PHE A 254 -1.87 12.98 9.51
CA PHE A 254 -3.07 13.61 8.96
C PHE A 254 -4.31 12.99 9.60
N SER A 255 -5.35 13.79 9.79
CA SER A 255 -6.62 13.29 10.29
C SER A 255 -7.25 12.30 9.31
N LEU A 256 -7.90 11.25 9.84
CA LEU A 256 -8.61 10.29 9.01
C LEU A 256 -10.00 10.84 8.64
N PRO A 257 -10.36 10.86 7.35
CA PRO A 257 -11.68 11.29 6.92
C PRO A 257 -12.79 10.42 7.52
N GLY A 258 -13.82 11.06 8.05
CA GLY A 258 -14.94 10.34 8.68
C GLY A 258 -14.69 9.80 10.09
N GLU A 259 -13.46 9.91 10.61
CA GLU A 259 -13.07 9.40 11.94
C GLU A 259 -12.58 10.52 12.87
N PRO A 260 -13.46 11.27 13.53
CA PRO A 260 -13.06 12.38 14.39
C PRO A 260 -12.12 11.93 15.52
N GLY A 261 -11.05 12.68 15.73
CA GLY A 261 -10.04 12.37 16.75
C GLY A 261 -9.08 11.25 16.39
N CYS A 262 -9.15 10.72 15.15
CA CYS A 262 -8.21 9.74 14.64
C CYS A 262 -7.26 10.36 13.63
N MET A 263 -5.99 9.95 13.68
CA MET A 263 -4.95 10.37 12.75
C MET A 263 -4.13 9.17 12.28
N ALA A 264 -3.75 9.19 10.99
CA ALA A 264 -2.80 8.27 10.41
C ALA A 264 -1.40 8.89 10.36
N PHE A 265 -0.38 8.04 10.51
CA PHE A 265 1.01 8.44 10.59
C PHE A 265 1.84 7.82 9.47
N ASN A 266 2.41 8.66 8.61
CA ASN A 266 3.34 8.27 7.56
C ASN A 266 4.79 8.21 8.10
N CYS A 267 4.95 7.52 9.19
CA CYS A 267 6.20 7.25 9.89
C CYS A 267 6.04 6.02 10.80
N PRO A 268 7.14 5.45 11.38
CA PRO A 268 8.52 5.79 11.13
C PRO A 268 9.00 5.35 9.73
N HIS A 269 9.92 6.13 9.16
CA HIS A 269 10.75 5.65 8.07
C HIS A 269 11.87 4.79 8.64
N LEU A 270 12.07 3.65 8.02
CA LEU A 270 13.12 2.70 8.39
C LEU A 270 14.30 2.88 7.45
N PRO A 271 15.54 2.69 7.91
CA PRO A 271 16.70 2.72 7.03
C PRO A 271 16.50 1.82 5.83
N ALA A 272 17.19 2.14 4.74
CA ALA A 272 17.23 1.24 3.59
C ALA A 272 17.67 -0.16 4.05
N LEU A 273 16.88 -1.17 3.67
CA LEU A 273 17.23 -2.55 3.97
C LEU A 273 18.46 -2.93 3.16
N ARG A 274 19.22 -3.91 3.63
CA ARG A 274 20.29 -4.51 2.82
C ARG A 274 19.74 -5.08 1.52
N SER A 275 18.49 -5.53 1.55
CA SER A 275 17.74 -5.97 0.39
C SER A 275 16.24 -5.98 0.69
N ASN A 276 15.46 -5.23 -0.07
CA ASN A 276 14.00 -5.27 -0.03
C ASN A 276 13.43 -6.63 -0.51
N THR A 277 14.26 -7.47 -1.08
CA THR A 277 13.92 -8.82 -1.56
C THR A 277 14.30 -9.93 -0.58
N SER A 278 14.90 -9.60 0.57
CA SER A 278 15.25 -10.55 1.61
C SER A 278 14.14 -10.71 2.64
N ALA A 279 13.68 -11.94 2.86
CA ALA A 279 12.66 -12.25 3.86
C ALA A 279 13.12 -11.90 5.28
N PHE A 280 14.38 -12.19 5.63
CA PHE A 280 14.93 -11.85 6.93
C PHE A 280 15.07 -10.34 7.12
N ALA A 281 15.56 -9.59 6.13
CA ALA A 281 15.67 -8.14 6.22
C ALA A 281 14.29 -7.49 6.42
N ARG A 282 13.25 -7.96 5.73
CA ARG A 282 11.85 -7.50 5.94
C ARG A 282 11.35 -7.83 7.35
N SER A 283 11.65 -9.01 7.87
CA SER A 283 11.25 -9.43 9.23
C SER A 283 11.92 -8.58 10.31
N GLU A 284 13.21 -8.31 10.15
CA GLU A 284 13.98 -7.43 11.04
C GLU A 284 13.43 -6.00 11.00
N ALA A 285 13.10 -5.49 9.80
CA ALA A 285 12.51 -4.16 9.61
C ALA A 285 11.13 -4.04 10.29
N LEU A 286 10.28 -5.05 10.21
CA LEU A 286 9.00 -5.09 10.93
C LEU A 286 9.22 -5.00 12.45
N SER A 287 10.17 -5.77 12.97
CA SER A 287 10.50 -5.77 14.41
C SER A 287 11.07 -4.43 14.87
N ASP A 288 11.93 -3.80 14.07
CA ASP A 288 12.46 -2.47 14.35
C ASP A 288 11.38 -1.39 14.23
N GLY A 289 10.58 -1.44 13.20
CA GLY A 289 9.46 -0.54 12.99
C GLY A 289 8.50 -0.50 14.18
N ARG A 290 8.12 -1.67 14.72
CA ARG A 290 7.28 -1.76 15.93
C ARG A 290 7.93 -1.12 17.16
N ARG A 291 9.23 -1.26 17.33
CA ARG A 291 9.96 -0.58 18.42
C ARG A 291 9.91 0.95 18.26
N ARG A 292 10.07 1.44 17.03
CA ARG A 292 9.99 2.88 16.71
C ARG A 292 8.59 3.42 16.90
N VAL A 293 7.55 2.70 16.44
CA VAL A 293 6.14 3.09 16.67
C VAL A 293 5.88 3.25 18.17
N ARG A 294 6.27 2.28 19.00
CA ARG A 294 6.09 2.38 20.46
C ARG A 294 6.78 3.60 21.06
N ARG A 295 8.02 3.94 20.62
CA ARG A 295 8.72 5.15 21.07
C ARG A 295 7.96 6.41 20.65
N LEU A 296 7.57 6.50 19.39
CA LEU A 296 6.81 7.64 18.85
C LEU A 296 5.49 7.82 19.59
N VAL A 297 4.70 6.77 19.76
CA VAL A 297 3.43 6.83 20.50
C VAL A 297 3.67 7.34 21.93
N THR A 298 4.67 6.81 22.64
CA THR A 298 5.01 7.26 24.00
C THR A 298 5.46 8.72 24.02
N PHE A 299 6.25 9.15 23.06
CA PHE A 299 6.69 10.53 22.93
C PHE A 299 5.52 11.47 22.64
N LEU A 300 4.70 11.15 21.66
CA LEU A 300 3.57 11.98 21.25
C LEU A 300 2.57 12.16 22.41
N THR A 301 2.20 11.09 23.09
CA THR A 301 1.25 11.17 24.22
C THR A 301 1.76 11.98 25.41
N ARG A 302 3.06 12.10 25.58
CA ARG A 302 3.69 12.83 26.70
C ARG A 302 4.03 14.27 26.38
N HIS A 303 4.38 14.58 25.14
CA HIS A 303 5.02 15.83 24.77
C HIS A 303 4.25 16.64 23.72
N MET A 304 3.35 16.00 22.94
CA MET A 304 2.64 16.69 21.86
C MET A 304 1.28 17.21 22.36
N PRO A 305 1.04 18.54 22.34
CA PRO A 305 -0.27 19.08 22.69
C PRO A 305 -1.39 18.52 21.81
N GLY A 306 -2.47 18.10 22.46
CA GLY A 306 -3.61 17.44 21.80
C GLY A 306 -3.53 15.91 21.82
N PHE A 307 -2.39 15.32 22.25
CA PHE A 307 -2.20 13.87 22.31
C PHE A 307 -2.30 13.29 23.72
N GLU A 308 -2.67 14.06 24.71
CA GLU A 308 -2.66 13.63 26.12
C GLU A 308 -3.60 12.45 26.40
N GLY A 309 -4.69 12.34 25.66
CA GLY A 309 -5.64 11.24 25.70
C GLY A 309 -5.48 10.21 24.60
N ALA A 310 -4.44 10.37 23.74
CA ALA A 310 -4.30 9.56 22.57
C ALA A 310 -3.81 8.13 22.87
N PHE A 311 -4.21 7.20 22.04
CA PHE A 311 -3.84 5.80 22.13
C PHE A 311 -3.60 5.21 20.72
N LEU A 312 -2.79 4.17 20.66
CA LEU A 312 -2.56 3.42 19.43
C LEU A 312 -3.82 2.63 19.05
N ILE A 313 -4.37 2.86 17.87
CA ILE A 313 -5.46 2.05 17.30
C ILE A 313 -4.88 0.78 16.68
N ARG A 314 -3.93 0.95 15.76
CA ARG A 314 -3.28 -0.15 15.03
C ARG A 314 -1.93 0.23 14.45
N GLU A 315 -1.12 -0.78 14.20
CA GLU A 315 0.05 -0.73 13.34
C GLU A 315 -0.28 -1.40 12.00
N ALA A 316 0.41 -1.01 10.93
CA ALA A 316 0.28 -1.68 9.65
C ALA A 316 0.62 -3.18 9.77
N GLY A 317 -0.23 -4.02 9.22
CA GLY A 317 0.00 -5.47 9.14
C GLY A 317 1.10 -5.85 8.14
N MET A 318 1.39 -4.96 7.21
CA MET A 318 2.38 -5.14 6.16
C MET A 318 3.42 -4.03 6.20
N LEU A 319 4.70 -4.40 6.02
CA LEU A 319 5.78 -3.43 5.84
C LEU A 319 5.53 -2.64 4.55
N GLY A 320 5.62 -1.32 4.63
CA GLY A 320 5.53 -0.42 3.49
C GLY A 320 6.83 -0.47 2.67
N VAL A 321 6.97 -1.47 1.83
CA VAL A 321 8.09 -1.64 0.90
C VAL A 321 7.80 -0.84 -0.35
N ARG A 322 8.66 0.12 -0.69
CA ARG A 322 8.45 1.01 -1.83
C ARG A 322 8.79 0.37 -3.17
N GLU A 323 9.81 -0.49 -3.18
CA GLU A 323 10.23 -1.22 -4.37
C GLU A 323 10.90 -2.54 -3.98
N SER A 324 10.81 -3.52 -4.89
CA SER A 324 11.48 -4.81 -4.76
C SER A 324 11.87 -5.32 -6.14
N TRP A 325 11.52 -6.55 -6.49
CA TRP A 325 11.73 -7.06 -7.83
C TRP A 325 10.82 -6.35 -8.84
N ARG A 326 11.41 -5.91 -9.95
CA ARG A 326 10.73 -5.33 -11.11
C ARG A 326 11.05 -6.16 -12.36
N ILE A 327 10.07 -6.36 -13.21
CA ILE A 327 10.26 -7.03 -14.50
C ILE A 327 11.17 -6.15 -15.37
N ARG A 328 12.15 -6.77 -16.02
CA ARG A 328 12.94 -6.12 -17.04
C ARG A 328 12.19 -6.21 -18.38
N GLY A 329 11.35 -5.23 -18.65
CA GLY A 329 10.56 -5.15 -19.88
C GLY A 329 11.40 -4.81 -21.11
N SER A 330 10.82 -4.99 -22.29
CA SER A 330 11.40 -4.55 -23.56
C SER A 330 11.51 -3.03 -23.62
N TYR A 331 10.59 -2.33 -22.96
CA TYR A 331 10.62 -0.89 -22.70
C TYR A 331 10.55 -0.65 -21.20
N VAL A 332 11.27 0.33 -20.71
CA VAL A 332 11.27 0.75 -19.31
C VAL A 332 10.84 2.22 -19.27
N LEU A 333 9.67 2.48 -18.66
CA LEU A 333 9.19 3.83 -18.42
C LEU A 333 10.19 4.59 -17.55
N ASP A 334 10.53 5.80 -17.97
CA ASP A 334 11.41 6.70 -17.22
C ASP A 334 10.69 7.98 -16.76
N VAL A 335 11.44 8.84 -16.05
CA VAL A 335 10.89 10.09 -15.54
C VAL A 335 10.50 11.05 -16.65
N ASP A 336 11.20 11.02 -17.79
CA ASP A 336 10.90 11.89 -18.91
C ASP A 336 9.59 11.48 -19.61
N ASP A 337 9.32 10.18 -19.72
CA ASP A 337 8.03 9.67 -20.17
C ASP A 337 6.88 10.20 -19.31
N TYR A 338 7.04 10.13 -17.99
CA TYR A 338 6.06 10.62 -17.05
C TYR A 338 5.86 12.15 -17.16
N VAL A 339 6.95 12.91 -17.24
CA VAL A 339 6.91 14.38 -17.32
C VAL A 339 6.25 14.85 -18.61
N ARG A 340 6.58 14.23 -19.76
CA ARG A 340 5.99 14.57 -21.06
C ARG A 340 4.61 13.94 -21.29
N ARG A 341 4.09 13.13 -20.33
CA ARG A 341 2.83 12.39 -20.46
C ARG A 341 2.82 11.53 -21.73
N ALA A 342 3.87 10.73 -21.89
CA ALA A 342 4.00 9.86 -23.05
C ALA A 342 2.77 8.98 -23.21
N ARG A 343 2.39 8.74 -24.46
CA ARG A 343 1.30 7.82 -24.81
C ARG A 343 1.87 6.70 -25.64
N PHE A 344 1.37 5.52 -25.43
CA PHE A 344 1.76 4.30 -26.12
C PHE A 344 0.51 3.67 -26.72
N ASP A 345 0.68 2.99 -27.88
CA ASP A 345 -0.46 2.41 -28.62
C ASP A 345 -1.09 1.22 -27.88
N ASP A 346 -0.39 0.66 -26.92
CA ASP A 346 -0.77 -0.50 -26.11
C ASP A 346 -1.17 -0.17 -24.65
N ALA A 347 -1.34 1.12 -24.34
CA ALA A 347 -1.63 1.59 -22.98
C ALA A 347 -2.80 2.60 -22.92
#